data_68f7aaeafe4f54b70f953f0a996fb54a
#
_entry.id   68f7aaeafe4f54b70f953f0a996fb54a
#
_cell.length_a   1.000
_cell.length_b   1.000
_cell.length_c   1.000
_cell.angle_alpha   90.00
_cell.angle_beta   90.00
_cell.angle_gamma   90.00
#
_symmetry.space_group_name_H-M   'P 1'
#
loop_
_entity.id
_entity.type
_entity.pdbx_description
1 polymer ?
#
loop_
_entity_poly.entity_id
_entity_poly.type
_entity_poly.pdbx_seq_one_letter_code
_entity_poly.pdbx_strand_id
1 'polypeptide(L)'
;YTLSEKGNNSKLAKQLETSQNVVDQFGGVESVIDSDQFLKNILKDFSRKDRDMQSFNLANDIIKQLEKIGPIHKKVPQKANFVVLKSPSIPSVLVETAFISNPTQEKRLTNRKQQTKIAQSIYQGILKYYSNL
;
A
#
# COMPACT_ATOMS: atom_id res chain seq x y z
N TYR A 1 -3.74 -0.67 -0.05
CA TYR A 1 -3.51 -0.09 -1.38
C TYR A 1 -2.13 -0.45 -1.87
N THR A 2 -1.99 -0.60 -3.18
CA THR A 2 -0.71 -0.78 -3.87
C THR A 2 -0.55 0.27 -4.98
N LEU A 3 0.67 0.46 -5.46
CA LEU A 3 0.95 1.40 -6.54
C LEU A 3 0.32 0.94 -7.87
N SER A 4 -0.19 1.90 -8.65
CA SER A 4 -0.50 1.74 -10.08
C SER A 4 -0.22 3.05 -10.81
N GLU A 5 0.76 3.03 -11.68
CA GLU A 5 1.08 4.17 -12.55
C GLU A 5 0.04 4.38 -13.66
N LYS A 6 -0.79 3.36 -13.95
CA LYS A 6 -1.81 3.37 -15.01
C LYS A 6 -3.18 3.86 -14.55
N GLY A 7 -3.30 4.37 -13.32
CA GLY A 7 -4.53 4.88 -12.73
C GLY A 7 -5.06 4.07 -11.55
N ASN A 8 -6.21 4.48 -11.06
CA ASN A 8 -6.87 3.92 -9.89
C ASN A 8 -8.09 3.08 -10.28
N ASN A 9 -8.41 2.08 -9.47
CA ASN A 9 -9.53 1.17 -9.71
C ASN A 9 -10.76 1.47 -8.84
N SER A 10 -10.76 2.59 -8.11
CA SER A 10 -11.92 3.04 -7.35
C SER A 10 -11.91 4.56 -7.10
N LYS A 11 -13.11 5.15 -6.95
CA LYS A 11 -13.29 6.57 -6.61
C LYS A 11 -12.61 6.94 -5.29
N LEU A 12 -12.68 6.05 -4.30
CA LEU A 12 -12.04 6.23 -3.01
C LEU A 12 -10.51 6.21 -3.13
N ALA A 13 -9.96 5.29 -3.92
CA ALA A 13 -8.52 5.23 -4.17
C ALA A 13 -8.01 6.53 -4.82
N LYS A 14 -8.80 7.14 -5.71
CA LYS A 14 -8.48 8.43 -6.32
C LYS A 14 -8.49 9.58 -5.31
N GLN A 15 -9.45 9.61 -4.40
CA GLN A 15 -9.50 10.64 -3.35
C GLN A 15 -8.33 10.52 -2.38
N LEU A 16 -8.00 9.30 -1.94
CA LEU A 16 -6.84 9.03 -1.08
C LEU A 16 -5.52 9.37 -1.78
N GLU A 17 -5.36 9.00 -3.06
CA GLU A 17 -4.21 9.38 -3.88
C GLU A 17 -3.99 10.89 -3.87
N THR A 18 -5.04 11.68 -4.10
CA THR A 18 -4.95 13.14 -4.13
C THR A 18 -4.53 13.69 -2.77
N SER A 19 -5.13 13.22 -1.67
CA SER A 19 -4.82 13.72 -0.34
C SER A 19 -3.41 13.34 0.12
N GLN A 20 -2.97 12.11 -0.12
CA GLN A 20 -1.62 11.65 0.27
C GLN A 20 -0.52 12.30 -0.58
N ASN A 21 -0.72 12.43 -1.90
CA ASN A 21 0.28 13.05 -2.77
C ASN A 21 0.49 14.53 -2.47
N VAL A 22 -0.52 15.25 -1.97
CA VAL A 22 -0.36 16.65 -1.50
C VAL A 22 0.55 16.70 -0.28
N VAL A 23 0.41 15.79 0.68
CA VAL A 23 1.28 15.71 1.87
C VAL A 23 2.72 15.40 1.47
N ASP A 24 2.93 14.47 0.55
CA ASP A 24 4.27 14.04 0.11
C ASP A 24 5.03 15.11 -0.68
N GLN A 25 4.34 16.05 -1.35
CA GLN A 25 4.99 17.19 -2.01
C GLN A 25 5.77 18.09 -1.05
N PHE A 26 5.41 18.11 0.22
CA PHE A 26 6.13 18.87 1.26
C PHE A 26 7.31 18.09 1.87
N GLY A 27 7.45 16.80 1.59
CA GLY A 27 8.46 15.93 2.17
C GLY A 27 9.72 15.67 1.33
N GLY A 28 9.78 16.12 0.09
CA GLY A 28 10.93 16.10 -0.83
C GLY A 28 11.56 14.71 -1.08
N VAL A 29 11.40 14.18 -2.30
CA VAL A 29 12.13 12.99 -2.77
C VAL A 29 12.89 13.33 -4.04
N GLU A 30 14.23 13.25 -4.00
CA GLU A 30 15.10 13.48 -5.17
C GLU A 30 15.23 12.23 -6.06
N SER A 31 15.29 12.48 -7.38
CA SER A 31 15.48 11.47 -8.41
C SER A 31 16.89 11.51 -8.99
N VAL A 32 17.53 10.35 -9.19
CA VAL A 32 18.84 10.21 -9.84
C VAL A 32 18.67 9.54 -11.21
N ILE A 33 19.27 10.16 -12.24
CA ILE A 33 19.30 9.67 -13.62
C ILE A 33 20.75 9.46 -14.05
N ASP A 34 21.11 8.34 -14.67
CA ASP A 34 21.95 8.28 -15.87
C ASP A 34 22.15 6.90 -16.52
N SER A 35 22.28 6.98 -17.80
CA SER A 35 22.86 6.26 -18.95
C SER A 35 22.90 4.73 -19.04
N ASP A 36 22.57 4.30 -20.16
CA ASP A 36 22.47 3.03 -20.88
C ASP A 36 21.01 2.58 -21.08
N GLN A 37 20.36 3.36 -21.92
CA GLN A 37 18.89 3.57 -21.85
C GLN A 37 18.05 2.33 -22.16
N PHE A 38 18.44 1.46 -23.08
CA PHE A 38 17.54 0.40 -23.56
C PHE A 38 17.52 -0.83 -22.66
N LEU A 39 18.69 -1.37 -22.30
CA LEU A 39 18.77 -2.52 -21.38
C LEU A 39 18.29 -2.16 -19.98
N LYS A 40 18.61 -0.94 -19.51
CA LYS A 40 18.11 -0.43 -18.23
C LYS A 40 16.59 -0.27 -18.22
N ASN A 41 15.97 0.13 -19.31
CA ASN A 41 14.52 0.24 -19.40
C ASN A 41 13.84 -1.13 -19.32
N ILE A 42 14.38 -2.14 -20.00
CA ILE A 42 13.87 -3.51 -19.91
C ILE A 42 14.02 -4.07 -18.52
N LEU A 43 15.18 -3.92 -17.88
CA LEU A 43 15.43 -4.37 -16.51
C LEU A 43 14.54 -3.62 -15.49
N LYS A 44 14.35 -2.30 -15.68
CA LYS A 44 13.42 -1.51 -14.87
C LYS A 44 11.98 -1.99 -15.01
N ASP A 45 11.53 -2.32 -16.20
CA ASP A 45 10.16 -2.79 -16.42
C ASP A 45 9.93 -4.18 -15.80
N PHE A 46 10.92 -5.07 -15.87
CA PHE A 46 10.85 -6.36 -15.17
C PHE A 46 10.83 -6.16 -13.64
N SER A 47 11.73 -5.35 -13.10
CA SER A 47 11.80 -5.05 -11.67
C SER A 47 10.50 -4.40 -11.16
N ARG A 48 9.89 -3.49 -11.94
CA ARG A 48 8.61 -2.86 -11.61
C ARG A 48 7.46 -3.86 -11.58
N LYS A 49 7.38 -4.75 -12.56
CA LYS A 49 6.32 -5.77 -12.61
C LYS A 49 6.43 -6.74 -11.44
N ASP A 50 7.63 -7.19 -11.12
CA ASP A 50 7.88 -8.07 -10.00
C ASP A 50 7.54 -7.37 -8.67
N ARG A 51 8.03 -6.15 -8.47
CA ARG A 51 7.67 -5.31 -7.31
C ARG A 51 6.15 -5.15 -7.16
N ASP A 52 5.43 -4.85 -8.25
CA ASP A 52 3.99 -4.64 -8.21
C ASP A 52 3.23 -5.92 -7.85
N MET A 53 3.70 -7.06 -8.36
CA MET A 53 3.15 -8.38 -8.02
C MET A 53 3.41 -8.70 -6.54
N GLN A 54 4.63 -8.50 -6.07
CA GLN A 54 4.99 -8.73 -4.67
C GLN A 54 4.25 -7.79 -3.72
N SER A 55 4.09 -6.50 -4.08
CA SER A 55 3.28 -5.55 -3.34
C SER A 55 1.81 -6.00 -3.25
N PHE A 56 1.26 -6.51 -4.33
CA PHE A 56 -0.10 -7.04 -4.35
C PHE A 56 -0.25 -8.27 -3.46
N ASN A 57 0.70 -9.20 -3.49
CA ASN A 57 0.70 -10.39 -2.63
C ASN A 57 0.80 -10.02 -1.16
N LEU A 58 1.73 -9.12 -0.80
CA LEU A 58 1.87 -8.59 0.56
C LEU A 58 0.56 -7.93 1.04
N ALA A 59 -0.04 -7.06 0.23
CA ALA A 59 -1.31 -6.40 0.56
C ALA A 59 -2.44 -7.42 0.76
N ASN A 60 -2.51 -8.45 -0.07
CA ASN A 60 -3.52 -9.48 0.01
C ASN A 60 -3.39 -10.33 1.28
N ASP A 61 -2.17 -10.68 1.68
CA ASP A 61 -1.94 -11.42 2.92
C ASP A 61 -2.27 -10.58 4.16
N ILE A 62 -1.95 -9.27 4.16
CA ILE A 62 -2.38 -8.34 5.22
C ILE A 62 -3.91 -8.26 5.29
N ILE A 63 -4.61 -8.09 4.15
CA ILE A 63 -6.08 -8.04 4.09
C ILE A 63 -6.70 -9.28 4.70
N LYS A 64 -6.21 -10.48 4.36
CA LYS A 64 -6.70 -11.74 4.91
C LYS A 64 -6.60 -11.82 6.43
N GLN A 65 -5.55 -11.24 7.03
CA GLN A 65 -5.41 -11.21 8.48
C GLN A 65 -6.32 -10.15 9.11
N LEU A 66 -6.43 -8.98 8.51
CA LEU A 66 -7.33 -7.92 8.99
C LEU A 66 -8.82 -8.34 8.93
N GLU A 67 -9.22 -9.12 7.93
CA GLU A 67 -10.58 -9.68 7.81
C GLU A 67 -10.97 -10.54 9.02
N LYS A 68 -10.02 -11.20 9.67
CA LYS A 68 -10.27 -12.04 10.85
C LYS A 68 -10.67 -11.23 12.09
N ILE A 69 -10.32 -9.95 12.16
CA ILE A 69 -10.57 -9.10 13.33
C ILE A 69 -11.74 -8.13 13.15
N GLY A 70 -12.35 -8.09 11.99
CA GLY A 70 -13.53 -7.26 11.73
C GLY A 70 -13.81 -7.02 10.25
N PRO A 71 -14.91 -6.34 9.95
CA PRO A 71 -15.29 -6.05 8.58
C PRO A 71 -14.28 -5.12 7.93
N ILE A 72 -13.93 -5.42 6.69
CA ILE A 72 -13.05 -4.62 5.84
C ILE A 72 -13.83 -4.05 4.65
N HIS A 73 -13.41 -2.89 4.16
CA HIS A 73 -14.12 -2.19 3.09
C HIS A 73 -14.01 -2.92 1.74
N LYS A 74 -12.83 -3.44 1.41
CA LYS A 74 -12.56 -4.21 0.20
C LYS A 74 -11.71 -5.44 0.52
N LYS A 75 -12.14 -6.59 0.01
CA LYS A 75 -11.44 -7.88 0.21
C LYS A 75 -10.24 -8.09 -0.72
N VAL A 76 -10.02 -7.17 -1.65
CA VAL A 76 -8.90 -7.18 -2.58
C VAL A 76 -8.14 -5.86 -2.51
N PRO A 77 -6.81 -5.88 -2.68
CA PRO A 77 -6.02 -4.67 -2.71
C PRO A 77 -6.52 -3.70 -3.78
N GLN A 78 -6.68 -2.43 -3.42
CA GLN A 78 -7.00 -1.37 -4.36
C GLN A 78 -5.71 -0.73 -4.87
N LYS A 79 -5.73 -0.21 -6.09
CA LYS A 79 -4.56 0.36 -6.77
C LYS A 79 -4.79 1.83 -7.05
N ALA A 80 -3.74 2.64 -6.82
CA ALA A 80 -3.72 4.05 -7.20
C ALA A 80 -2.28 4.56 -7.34
N ASN A 81 -2.11 5.76 -7.87
CA ASN A 81 -0.78 6.35 -8.11
C ASN A 81 -0.29 7.10 -6.87
N PHE A 82 -0.05 6.37 -5.78
CA PHE A 82 0.51 6.94 -4.55
C PHE A 82 2.00 7.21 -4.69
N VAL A 83 2.41 8.46 -4.50
CA VAL A 83 3.82 8.87 -4.58
C VAL A 83 4.65 8.16 -3.51
N VAL A 84 4.14 8.04 -2.29
CA VAL A 84 4.79 7.35 -1.17
C VAL A 84 5.14 5.87 -1.46
N LEU A 85 4.44 5.24 -2.41
CA LEU A 85 4.71 3.85 -2.82
C LEU A 85 5.64 3.72 -4.02
N LYS A 86 6.16 4.84 -4.57
CA LYS A 86 7.05 4.84 -5.73
C LYS A 86 8.47 4.41 -5.33
N SER A 87 8.68 3.12 -5.24
CA SER A 87 10.02 2.52 -5.14
C SER A 87 10.33 1.74 -6.41
N PRO A 88 11.55 1.78 -6.96
CA PRO A 88 11.90 1.03 -8.17
C PRO A 88 11.91 -0.49 -7.95
N SER A 89 12.24 -0.96 -6.75
CA SER A 89 12.50 -2.39 -6.48
C SER A 89 11.89 -2.93 -5.19
N ILE A 90 11.40 -2.07 -4.29
CA ILE A 90 10.90 -2.50 -2.97
C ILE A 90 9.38 -2.68 -3.01
N PRO A 91 8.85 -3.88 -2.71
CA PRO A 91 7.42 -4.09 -2.52
C PRO A 91 6.88 -3.16 -1.43
N SER A 92 5.84 -2.41 -1.75
CA SER A 92 5.33 -1.35 -0.87
C SER A 92 3.81 -1.38 -0.81
N VAL A 93 3.24 -1.17 0.38
CA VAL A 93 1.79 -1.14 0.60
C VAL A 93 1.40 0.02 1.51
N LEU A 94 0.26 0.62 1.26
CA LEU A 94 -0.39 1.59 2.13
C LEU A 94 -1.58 0.91 2.82
N VAL A 95 -1.57 0.89 4.14
CA VAL A 95 -2.63 0.29 4.96
C VAL A 95 -3.46 1.39 5.59
N GLU A 96 -4.68 1.59 5.07
CA GLU A 96 -5.68 2.47 5.67
C GLU A 96 -6.47 1.68 6.71
N THR A 97 -6.23 1.93 7.99
CA THR A 97 -6.83 1.16 9.09
C THR A 97 -8.26 1.56 9.39
N ALA A 98 -8.62 2.82 9.20
CA ALA A 98 -9.96 3.37 9.34
C ALA A 98 -10.02 4.85 8.89
N PHE A 99 -11.23 5.40 8.81
CA PHE A 99 -11.47 6.82 8.53
C PHE A 99 -11.80 7.56 9.82
N ILE A 100 -10.92 8.47 10.26
CA ILE A 100 -11.13 9.27 11.48
C ILE A 100 -12.29 10.26 11.35
N SER A 101 -12.72 10.60 10.14
CA SER A 101 -13.93 11.39 9.89
C SER A 101 -15.23 10.63 10.21
N ASN A 102 -15.16 9.32 10.41
CA ASN A 102 -16.30 8.50 10.86
C ASN A 102 -16.21 8.30 12.38
N PRO A 103 -17.15 8.85 13.19
CA PRO A 103 -17.07 8.79 14.66
C PRO A 103 -16.99 7.36 15.24
N THR A 104 -17.65 6.40 14.60
CA THR A 104 -17.59 4.99 15.03
C THR A 104 -16.21 4.39 14.79
N GLN A 105 -15.59 4.71 13.66
CA GLN A 105 -14.25 4.22 13.32
C GLN A 105 -13.18 4.93 14.16
N GLU A 106 -13.29 6.24 14.38
CA GLU A 106 -12.44 7.00 15.28
C GLU A 106 -12.43 6.38 16.68
N LYS A 107 -13.62 6.12 17.27
CA LYS A 107 -13.75 5.48 18.58
C LYS A 107 -13.09 4.09 18.63
N ARG A 108 -13.10 3.33 17.53
CA ARG A 108 -12.36 2.06 17.44
C ARG A 108 -10.85 2.29 17.40
N LEU A 109 -10.38 3.29 16.67
CA LEU A 109 -8.94 3.61 16.56
C LEU A 109 -8.35 4.14 17.86
N THR A 110 -9.12 4.83 18.70
CA THR A 110 -8.68 5.30 20.02
C THR A 110 -8.63 4.17 21.07
N ASN A 111 -9.19 3.00 20.78
CA ASN A 111 -9.17 1.86 21.68
C ASN A 111 -7.86 1.07 21.55
N ARG A 112 -7.05 1.04 22.62
CA ARG A 112 -5.73 0.39 22.64
C ARG A 112 -5.77 -1.10 22.28
N LYS A 113 -6.81 -1.83 22.71
CA LYS A 113 -7.00 -3.25 22.35
C LYS A 113 -7.21 -3.43 20.86
N GLN A 114 -7.95 -2.52 20.22
CA GLN A 114 -8.17 -2.55 18.78
C GLN A 114 -6.90 -2.19 18.01
N GLN A 115 -6.16 -1.18 18.47
CA GLN A 115 -4.85 -0.84 17.88
C GLN A 115 -3.90 -2.05 17.90
N THR A 116 -3.80 -2.73 19.04
CA THR A 116 -2.97 -3.94 19.17
C THR A 116 -3.41 -5.04 18.22
N LYS A 117 -4.73 -5.29 18.11
CA LYS A 117 -5.25 -6.30 17.16
C LYS A 117 -4.92 -5.97 15.71
N ILE A 118 -5.08 -4.70 15.32
CA ILE A 118 -4.74 -4.23 13.96
C ILE A 118 -3.23 -4.44 13.70
N ALA A 119 -2.37 -3.98 14.62
CA ALA A 119 -0.93 -4.12 14.50
C ALA A 119 -0.50 -5.59 14.39
N GLN A 120 -1.04 -6.46 15.24
CA GLN A 120 -0.78 -7.91 15.18
C GLN A 120 -1.25 -8.53 13.87
N SER A 121 -2.40 -8.12 13.34
CA SER A 121 -2.90 -8.63 12.05
C SER A 121 -2.01 -8.20 10.89
N ILE A 122 -1.55 -6.96 10.88
CA ILE A 122 -0.58 -6.48 9.87
C ILE A 122 0.72 -7.29 9.96
N TYR A 123 1.26 -7.47 11.18
CA TYR A 123 2.46 -8.25 11.42
C TYR A 123 2.31 -9.71 10.92
N GLN A 124 1.20 -10.37 11.23
CA GLN A 124 0.93 -11.73 10.75
C GLN A 124 0.78 -11.80 9.22
N GLY A 125 0.23 -10.76 8.59
CA GLY A 125 0.18 -10.66 7.14
C GLY A 125 1.57 -10.55 6.51
N ILE A 126 2.45 -9.75 7.12
CA ILE A 126 3.85 -9.62 6.70
C ILE A 126 4.60 -10.96 6.86
N LEU A 127 4.47 -11.61 8.01
CA LEU A 127 5.08 -12.93 8.24
C LEU A 127 4.61 -13.97 7.22
N LYS A 128 3.31 -13.97 6.92
CA LYS A 128 2.74 -14.88 5.93
C LYS A 128 3.31 -14.64 4.54
N TYR A 129 3.44 -13.38 4.14
CA TYR A 129 4.08 -13.01 2.89
C TYR A 129 5.51 -13.55 2.80
N TYR A 130 6.34 -13.30 3.83
CA TYR A 130 7.73 -13.78 3.85
C TYR A 130 7.84 -15.31 3.87
N SER A 131 6.88 -16.02 4.45
CA SER A 131 6.87 -17.48 4.43
C SER A 131 6.53 -18.11 3.07
N ASN A 132 6.09 -17.29 2.11
CA ASN A 132 5.72 -17.70 0.76
C ASN A 132 6.73 -17.25 -0.31
N LEU A 133 7.81 -16.56 0.08
CA LEU A 133 8.94 -16.21 -0.79
C LEU A 133 9.91 -17.39 -0.93
#